data_84d18fdca24287669dd986e5e675fbc5
#
_entry.id   84d18fdca24287669dd986e5e675fbc5
#
_cell.length_a   1.000
_cell.length_b   1.000
_cell.length_c   1.000
_cell.angle_alpha   90.00
_cell.angle_beta   90.00
_cell.angle_gamma   90.00
#
_symmetry.space_group_name_H-M   'P 1'
#
loop_
_entity.id
_entity.type
_entity.pdbx_description
1 polymer ?
#
loop_
_entity_poly.entity_id
_entity_poly.type
_entity_poly.pdbx_seq_one_letter_code
_entity_poly.pdbx_strand_id
1 'polypeptide(L)'
;MCFNSGVSSYRFKENKKMKSVYNFVVKPKGERYNNTKKLEGSELILNTDIYQHKYVNREAIVISTPIIGNTDIKPGDTVLVHHNVFRRWHDVKGVERNSKSYFNENTYIINIDQIFLYKTNNEWKPLDGYCFVQPIKDRQFLNIEKEERCVGIIKYTDGKFNKNELVGFTPFSEYEFIINGKRLYRVMNKFITIKYEYQGNEEEYNPSWAQSS
;
A
#
# COMPACT_ATOMS: atom_id res chain seq x y z
N MET A 1 -5.66 26.49 47.59
CA MET A 1 -6.54 26.60 46.41
C MET A 1 -5.90 25.80 45.31
N CYS A 2 -6.38 24.57 45.11
CA CYS A 2 -5.91 23.69 44.03
C CYS A 2 -6.80 23.86 42.81
N PHE A 3 -6.23 24.35 41.72
CA PHE A 3 -6.93 24.39 40.43
C PHE A 3 -6.87 23.01 39.79
N ASN A 4 -8.00 22.33 39.74
CA ASN A 4 -8.20 21.10 38.99
C ASN A 4 -8.47 21.48 37.52
N SER A 5 -7.48 21.26 36.65
CA SER A 5 -7.65 21.35 35.20
C SER A 5 -8.31 20.08 34.71
N GLY A 6 -9.64 20.12 34.61
CA GLY A 6 -10.42 19.03 34.01
C GLY A 6 -10.12 18.91 32.51
N VAL A 7 -9.32 17.95 32.13
CA VAL A 7 -9.21 17.49 30.73
C VAL A 7 -10.49 16.73 30.43
N SER A 8 -11.42 17.38 29.72
CA SER A 8 -12.63 16.75 29.22
C SER A 8 -12.22 15.73 28.14
N SER A 9 -12.12 14.46 28.52
CA SER A 9 -12.03 13.37 27.57
C SER A 9 -13.39 13.22 26.86
N TYR A 10 -13.49 13.75 25.66
CA TYR A 10 -14.60 13.39 24.78
C TYR A 10 -14.48 11.90 24.44
N ARG A 11 -15.10 11.06 25.25
CA ARG A 11 -15.40 9.67 24.89
C ARG A 11 -16.41 9.71 23.76
N PHE A 12 -15.94 9.56 22.52
CA PHE A 12 -16.82 9.23 21.42
C PHE A 12 -17.51 7.92 21.74
N LYS A 13 -18.84 7.96 21.91
CA LYS A 13 -19.65 6.75 22.10
C LYS A 13 -19.46 5.85 20.88
N GLU A 14 -18.77 4.73 21.08
CA GLU A 14 -18.73 3.60 20.16
C GLU A 14 -20.17 3.13 19.95
N ASN A 15 -20.75 3.42 18.80
CA ASN A 15 -21.89 2.70 18.18
C ASN A 15 -22.70 3.53 17.18
N LYS A 16 -22.17 4.61 16.61
CA LYS A 16 -22.81 5.16 15.42
C LYS A 16 -22.22 4.47 14.19
N LYS A 17 -23.02 3.63 13.50
CA LYS A 17 -22.65 3.06 12.19
C LYS A 17 -22.27 4.21 11.25
N MET A 18 -20.98 4.34 10.99
CA MET A 18 -20.42 5.41 10.18
C MET A 18 -20.77 5.16 8.71
N LYS A 19 -21.42 6.13 8.07
CA LYS A 19 -21.72 6.10 6.64
C LYS A 19 -20.95 7.23 5.97
N SER A 20 -20.13 6.90 5.00
CA SER A 20 -19.43 7.91 4.21
C SER A 20 -20.21 8.28 2.97
N VAL A 21 -20.19 9.57 2.59
CA VAL A 21 -20.95 10.07 1.44
C VAL A 21 -20.16 9.89 0.14
N TYR A 22 -18.93 10.38 0.08
CA TYR A 22 -18.08 10.40 -1.13
C TYR A 22 -16.78 9.62 -1.01
N ASN A 23 -16.28 9.42 0.22
CA ASN A 23 -14.96 8.89 0.48
C ASN A 23 -15.03 7.49 1.08
N PHE A 24 -13.92 6.77 1.05
CA PHE A 24 -13.77 5.57 1.86
C PHE A 24 -13.34 5.94 3.28
N VAL A 25 -13.87 5.20 4.25
CA VAL A 25 -13.38 5.24 5.62
C VAL A 25 -12.62 3.95 5.87
N VAL A 26 -11.36 4.07 6.27
CA VAL A 26 -10.46 2.92 6.47
C VAL A 26 -9.74 3.02 7.81
N LYS A 27 -9.22 1.89 8.27
CA LYS A 27 -8.26 1.80 9.37
C LYS A 27 -7.00 1.05 8.92
N PRO A 28 -5.83 1.31 9.51
CA PRO A 28 -4.66 0.50 9.20
C PRO A 28 -4.93 -0.98 9.57
N LYS A 29 -4.39 -1.88 8.77
CA LYS A 29 -4.37 -3.30 9.09
C LYS A 29 -3.15 -3.58 9.95
N GLY A 30 -3.34 -3.60 11.26
CA GLY A 30 -2.26 -3.58 12.25
C GLY A 30 -1.82 -2.15 12.61
N GLU A 31 -0.55 -1.97 12.86
CA GLU A 31 0.02 -0.67 13.24
C GLU A 31 0.17 0.27 12.04
N ARG A 32 0.30 1.58 12.30
CA ARG A 32 0.53 2.61 11.25
C ARG A 32 1.89 2.47 10.56
N TYR A 33 2.88 1.90 11.28
CA TYR A 33 4.23 1.71 10.81
C TYR A 33 4.68 0.28 11.05
N ASN A 34 5.29 -0.33 10.06
CA ASN A 34 5.90 -1.66 10.12
C ASN A 34 7.40 -1.52 10.44
N ASN A 35 7.70 -0.79 11.52
CA ASN A 35 9.06 -0.45 11.92
C ASN A 35 9.57 -1.26 13.11
N THR A 36 8.82 -2.26 13.53
CA THR A 36 9.20 -3.18 14.60
C THR A 36 9.24 -4.62 14.10
N LYS A 37 10.17 -5.42 14.61
CA LYS A 37 10.25 -6.86 14.37
C LYS A 37 10.13 -7.60 15.71
N LYS A 38 9.15 -8.48 15.82
CA LYS A 38 9.01 -9.35 16.98
C LYS A 38 10.04 -10.47 16.90
N LEU A 39 10.87 -10.58 17.92
CA LEU A 39 11.78 -11.68 18.17
C LEU A 39 11.27 -12.45 19.38
N GLU A 40 11.66 -13.72 19.56
CA GLU A 40 11.27 -14.53 20.71
C GLU A 40 11.53 -13.78 22.01
N GLY A 41 10.45 -13.31 22.67
CA GLY A 41 10.49 -12.60 23.96
C GLY A 41 10.85 -11.11 23.94
N SER A 42 11.07 -10.51 22.75
CA SER A 42 11.40 -9.08 22.64
C SER A 42 10.88 -8.46 21.34
N GLU A 43 10.76 -7.14 21.32
CA GLU A 43 10.41 -6.36 20.15
C GLU A 43 11.61 -5.49 19.73
N LEU A 44 12.10 -5.68 18.52
CA LEU A 44 13.19 -4.90 17.96
C LEU A 44 12.62 -3.75 17.12
N ILE A 45 12.96 -2.51 17.48
CA ILE A 45 12.66 -1.33 16.68
C ILE A 45 13.67 -1.26 15.54
N LEU A 46 13.21 -1.41 14.29
CA LEU A 46 14.06 -1.37 13.10
C LEU A 46 14.45 0.06 12.73
N ASN A 47 13.54 1.00 12.93
CA ASN A 47 13.75 2.41 12.63
C ASN A 47 12.77 3.29 13.40
N THR A 48 13.27 4.40 13.94
CA THR A 48 12.47 5.43 14.62
C THR A 48 12.10 6.60 13.72
N ASP A 49 12.63 6.63 12.49
CA ASP A 49 12.42 7.74 11.56
C ASP A 49 11.03 7.67 10.90
N ILE A 50 10.14 8.54 11.33
CA ILE A 50 8.78 8.65 10.79
C ILE A 50 8.72 9.19 9.35
N TYR A 51 9.82 9.74 8.82
CA TYR A 51 9.88 10.22 7.44
C TYR A 51 10.09 9.08 6.44
N GLN A 52 10.63 7.95 6.84
CA GLN A 52 10.88 6.84 5.94
C GLN A 52 9.60 6.15 5.52
N HIS A 53 9.10 6.55 4.35
CA HIS A 53 7.85 6.06 3.79
C HIS A 53 7.80 4.53 3.55
N LYS A 54 8.95 3.86 3.45
CA LYS A 54 9.01 2.40 3.29
C LYS A 54 8.49 1.62 4.50
N TYR A 55 8.54 2.23 5.71
CA TYR A 55 8.01 1.62 6.93
C TYR A 55 6.57 1.99 7.20
N VAL A 56 6.00 2.92 6.44
CA VAL A 56 4.58 3.25 6.58
C VAL A 56 3.74 2.07 6.09
N ASN A 57 2.83 1.61 6.94
CA ASN A 57 1.88 0.57 6.55
C ASN A 57 1.06 1.03 5.34
N ARG A 58 0.87 0.16 4.38
CA ARG A 58 0.09 0.44 3.17
C ARG A 58 -1.16 -0.43 3.06
N GLU A 59 -1.36 -1.36 4.00
CA GLU A 59 -2.57 -2.16 4.08
C GLU A 59 -3.58 -1.50 5.01
N ALA A 60 -4.81 -1.38 4.53
CA ALA A 60 -5.93 -0.85 5.28
C ALA A 60 -7.14 -1.78 5.21
N ILE A 61 -7.98 -1.74 6.23
CA ILE A 61 -9.28 -2.41 6.24
C ILE A 61 -10.36 -1.35 6.02
N VAL A 62 -11.25 -1.59 5.07
CA VAL A 62 -12.38 -0.72 4.77
C VAL A 62 -13.44 -0.82 5.87
N ILE A 63 -13.76 0.31 6.49
CA ILE A 63 -14.83 0.43 7.49
C ILE A 63 -16.15 0.79 6.80
N SER A 64 -16.10 1.75 5.88
CA SER A 64 -17.28 2.22 5.13
C SER A 64 -16.88 2.62 3.72
N THR A 65 -17.70 2.28 2.76
CA THR A 65 -17.58 2.69 1.36
C THR A 65 -18.45 3.92 1.10
N PRO A 66 -18.17 4.71 0.05
CA PRO A 66 -19.00 5.84 -0.33
C PRO A 66 -20.42 5.39 -0.72
N ILE A 67 -21.41 6.19 -0.31
CA ILE A 67 -22.82 5.99 -0.73
C ILE A 67 -23.00 6.46 -2.16
N ILE A 68 -22.33 7.57 -2.52
CA ILE A 68 -22.35 8.15 -3.86
C ILE A 68 -21.12 7.65 -4.60
N GLY A 69 -21.35 6.90 -5.66
CA GLY A 69 -20.31 6.25 -6.46
C GLY A 69 -20.52 4.75 -6.56
N ASN A 70 -20.04 4.17 -7.63
CA ASN A 70 -20.07 2.72 -7.84
C ASN A 70 -18.68 2.13 -7.55
N THR A 71 -18.62 1.10 -6.73
CA THR A 71 -17.37 0.44 -6.38
C THR A 71 -17.63 -1.02 -6.02
N ASP A 72 -16.71 -1.89 -6.43
CA ASP A 72 -16.72 -3.31 -6.05
C ASP A 72 -16.15 -3.55 -4.64
N ILE A 73 -15.48 -2.54 -4.07
CA ILE A 73 -14.90 -2.61 -2.73
C ILE A 73 -16.02 -2.60 -1.69
N LYS A 74 -15.94 -3.50 -0.72
CA LYS A 74 -16.93 -3.67 0.35
C LYS A 74 -16.33 -3.37 1.73
N PRO A 75 -17.16 -2.97 2.71
CA PRO A 75 -16.71 -2.94 4.10
C PRO A 75 -16.17 -4.30 4.53
N GLY A 76 -15.01 -4.30 5.18
CA GLY A 76 -14.25 -5.49 5.56
C GLY A 76 -13.14 -5.89 4.60
N ASP A 77 -13.16 -5.43 3.35
CA ASP A 77 -12.08 -5.69 2.40
C ASP A 77 -10.76 -5.07 2.85
N THR A 78 -9.66 -5.73 2.52
CA THR A 78 -8.32 -5.17 2.65
C THR A 78 -7.98 -4.39 1.39
N VAL A 79 -7.45 -3.18 1.55
CA VAL A 79 -7.01 -2.34 0.43
C VAL A 79 -5.55 -1.93 0.59
N LEU A 80 -4.84 -1.81 -0.54
CA LEU A 80 -3.51 -1.20 -0.58
C LEU A 80 -3.64 0.27 -0.92
N VAL A 81 -3.11 1.10 -0.03
CA VAL A 81 -3.24 2.56 -0.11
C VAL A 81 -1.89 3.24 -0.31
N HIS A 82 -1.94 4.48 -0.74
CA HIS A 82 -0.76 5.33 -0.83
C HIS A 82 -0.15 5.56 0.56
N HIS A 83 1.19 5.55 0.68
CA HIS A 83 1.89 5.72 1.95
C HIS A 83 1.51 7.01 2.70
N ASN A 84 1.11 8.06 1.98
CA ASN A 84 0.68 9.31 2.60
C ASN A 84 -0.59 9.19 3.45
N VAL A 85 -1.35 8.11 3.32
CA VAL A 85 -2.58 7.90 4.12
C VAL A 85 -2.24 7.79 5.61
N PHE A 86 -1.25 6.97 5.96
CA PHE A 86 -0.88 6.71 7.35
C PHE A 86 0.38 7.48 7.82
N ARG A 87 1.01 8.24 6.93
CA ARG A 87 2.24 8.95 7.20
C ARG A 87 2.06 10.01 8.30
N ARG A 88 3.10 10.17 9.14
CA ARG A 88 3.30 11.29 10.08
C ARG A 88 4.50 12.12 9.60
N TRP A 89 4.56 13.37 9.99
CA TRP A 89 5.66 14.26 9.67
C TRP A 89 5.78 15.34 10.74
N HIS A 90 6.94 16.01 10.84
CA HIS A 90 7.12 17.16 11.73
C HIS A 90 7.02 18.44 10.91
N ASP A 91 6.31 19.41 11.45
CA ASP A 91 6.28 20.75 10.87
C ASP A 91 7.58 21.51 11.15
N VAL A 92 7.68 22.75 10.64
CA VAL A 92 8.86 23.60 10.79
C VAL A 92 9.19 23.95 12.25
N LYS A 93 8.26 23.72 13.17
CA LYS A 93 8.42 23.91 14.61
C LYS A 93 8.76 22.62 15.34
N GLY A 94 8.97 21.52 14.63
CA GLY A 94 9.22 20.20 15.19
C GLY A 94 7.98 19.50 15.78
N VAL A 95 6.78 20.03 15.55
CA VAL A 95 5.54 19.43 16.05
C VAL A 95 5.10 18.33 15.11
N GLU A 96 4.86 17.14 15.66
CA GLU A 96 4.35 16.00 14.87
C GLU A 96 2.95 16.29 14.33
N ARG A 97 2.75 16.00 13.07
CA ARG A 97 1.51 16.18 12.32
C ARG A 97 1.07 14.88 11.68
N ASN A 98 -0.23 14.70 11.59
CA ASN A 98 -0.85 13.61 10.87
C ASN A 98 -1.08 13.97 9.39
N SER A 99 -1.31 12.94 8.58
CA SER A 99 -1.72 13.09 7.18
C SER A 99 -3.07 13.82 7.05
N LYS A 100 -3.36 14.31 5.86
CA LYS A 100 -4.68 14.91 5.55
C LYS A 100 -5.83 13.89 5.64
N SER A 101 -5.52 12.60 5.52
CA SER A 101 -6.51 11.53 5.64
C SER A 101 -6.88 11.19 7.08
N TYR A 102 -6.08 11.63 8.05
CA TYR A 102 -6.27 11.30 9.46
C TYR A 102 -7.51 11.95 10.03
N PHE A 103 -8.41 11.17 10.57
CA PHE A 103 -9.57 11.62 11.34
C PHE A 103 -9.39 11.36 12.85
N ASN A 104 -8.99 10.13 13.19
CA ASN A 104 -8.54 9.73 14.53
C ASN A 104 -7.63 8.49 14.40
N GLU A 105 -7.11 7.95 15.52
CA GLU A 105 -6.11 6.88 15.54
C GLU A 105 -6.50 5.64 14.71
N ASN A 106 -7.78 5.30 14.65
CA ASN A 106 -8.30 4.13 13.94
C ASN A 106 -9.22 4.49 12.77
N THR A 107 -9.21 5.74 12.32
CA THR A 107 -10.12 6.20 11.26
C THR A 107 -9.43 7.17 10.33
N TYR A 108 -9.41 6.84 9.05
CA TYR A 108 -8.83 7.63 7.98
C TYR A 108 -9.84 7.79 6.86
N ILE A 109 -9.95 8.98 6.32
CA ILE A 109 -10.84 9.31 5.20
C ILE A 109 -9.97 9.42 3.96
N ILE A 110 -10.24 8.59 2.96
CA ILE A 110 -9.44 8.50 1.74
C ILE A 110 -10.30 8.55 0.49
N ASN A 111 -9.75 9.12 -0.57
CA ASN A 111 -10.36 9.12 -1.89
C ASN A 111 -10.03 7.82 -2.62
N ILE A 112 -10.76 7.52 -3.69
CA ILE A 112 -10.54 6.33 -4.53
C ILE A 112 -9.15 6.33 -5.18
N ASP A 113 -8.61 7.49 -5.54
CA ASP A 113 -7.28 7.67 -6.15
C ASP A 113 -6.11 7.33 -5.21
N GLN A 114 -6.39 7.22 -3.91
CA GLN A 114 -5.42 6.77 -2.91
C GLN A 114 -5.41 5.25 -2.72
N ILE A 115 -6.32 4.52 -3.35
CA ILE A 115 -6.41 3.05 -3.34
C ILE A 115 -5.86 2.53 -4.67
N PHE A 116 -5.03 1.50 -4.62
CA PHE A 116 -4.42 0.93 -5.82
C PHE A 116 -4.84 -0.51 -6.08
N LEU A 117 -5.07 -1.26 -4.99
CA LEU A 117 -5.41 -2.68 -5.03
C LEU A 117 -6.37 -2.97 -3.89
N TYR A 118 -7.32 -3.86 -4.11
CA TYR A 118 -8.22 -4.32 -3.06
C TYR A 118 -8.30 -5.84 -3.06
N LYS A 119 -8.53 -6.42 -1.89
CA LYS A 119 -8.65 -7.85 -1.69
C LYS A 119 -10.06 -8.20 -1.28
N THR A 120 -10.78 -8.87 -2.15
CA THR A 120 -12.11 -9.40 -1.89
C THR A 120 -12.11 -10.91 -2.15
N ASN A 121 -12.83 -11.69 -1.34
CA ASN A 121 -12.87 -13.15 -1.44
C ASN A 121 -11.46 -13.81 -1.54
N ASN A 122 -10.51 -13.25 -0.83
CA ASN A 122 -9.11 -13.68 -0.79
C ASN A 122 -8.29 -13.46 -2.09
N GLU A 123 -8.85 -12.76 -3.08
CA GLU A 123 -8.17 -12.40 -4.32
C GLU A 123 -7.85 -10.92 -4.38
N TRP A 124 -6.64 -10.58 -4.82
CA TRP A 124 -6.23 -9.22 -5.08
C TRP A 124 -6.66 -8.75 -6.46
N LYS A 125 -7.32 -7.60 -6.52
CA LYS A 125 -7.78 -6.95 -7.76
C LYS A 125 -7.31 -5.50 -7.78
N PRO A 126 -6.63 -5.04 -8.84
CA PRO A 126 -6.28 -3.63 -8.98
C PRO A 126 -7.52 -2.80 -9.30
N LEU A 127 -7.47 -1.52 -8.95
CA LEU A 127 -8.42 -0.56 -9.46
C LEU A 127 -8.14 -0.28 -10.94
N ASP A 128 -9.16 0.20 -11.65
CA ASP A 128 -9.07 0.56 -13.05
C ASP A 128 -7.89 1.49 -13.33
N GLY A 129 -7.16 1.20 -14.39
CA GLY A 129 -6.01 1.96 -14.82
C GLY A 129 -4.66 1.51 -14.25
N TYR A 130 -4.63 0.45 -13.43
CA TYR A 130 -3.40 -0.06 -12.83
C TYR A 130 -3.13 -1.51 -13.15
N CYS A 131 -1.84 -1.82 -13.33
CA CYS A 131 -1.29 -3.16 -13.28
C CYS A 131 -0.25 -3.29 -12.17
N PHE A 132 -0.08 -4.49 -11.65
CA PHE A 132 1.01 -4.85 -10.74
C PHE A 132 1.93 -5.84 -11.42
N VAL A 133 3.18 -5.43 -11.56
CA VAL A 133 4.20 -6.12 -12.36
C VAL A 133 5.29 -6.62 -11.44
N GLN A 134 5.64 -7.90 -11.54
CA GLN A 134 6.80 -8.47 -10.86
C GLN A 134 8.03 -8.31 -11.75
N PRO A 135 9.13 -7.71 -11.27
CA PRO A 135 10.36 -7.60 -12.04
C PRO A 135 10.93 -8.99 -12.36
N ILE A 136 11.71 -9.08 -13.43
CA ILE A 136 12.48 -10.28 -13.81
C ILE A 136 13.96 -10.07 -13.52
N LYS A 137 14.72 -11.16 -13.45
CA LYS A 137 16.17 -11.16 -13.26
C LYS A 137 16.86 -10.61 -14.50
N ASP A 138 17.85 -9.73 -14.29
CA ASP A 138 18.76 -9.31 -15.36
C ASP A 138 19.74 -10.44 -15.69
N ARG A 139 19.77 -10.85 -16.96
CA ARG A 139 20.61 -11.95 -17.45
C ARG A 139 22.05 -11.52 -17.77
N GLN A 140 22.28 -10.22 -17.89
CA GLN A 140 23.62 -9.70 -18.28
C GLN A 140 24.61 -9.73 -17.09
N PHE A 141 24.12 -9.87 -15.88
CA PHE A 141 24.95 -9.90 -14.67
C PHE A 141 25.04 -11.31 -14.08
N LEU A 142 26.03 -12.07 -14.50
CA LEU A 142 26.27 -13.47 -14.08
C LEU A 142 26.49 -13.65 -12.57
N ASN A 143 26.82 -12.58 -11.81
CA ASN A 143 27.25 -12.68 -10.40
C ASN A 143 26.50 -11.73 -9.45
N ILE A 144 25.54 -10.91 -9.89
CA ILE A 144 24.80 -10.00 -9.03
C ILE A 144 23.31 -10.18 -9.33
N GLU A 145 22.56 -10.65 -8.34
CA GLU A 145 21.11 -10.69 -8.44
C GLU A 145 20.58 -9.27 -8.60
N LYS A 146 20.26 -8.91 -9.83
CA LYS A 146 19.73 -7.62 -10.24
C LYS A 146 18.46 -7.83 -11.04
N GLU A 147 17.57 -6.86 -10.96
CA GLU A 147 16.37 -6.85 -11.81
C GLU A 147 16.68 -6.23 -13.18
N GLU A 148 16.02 -6.73 -14.21
CA GLU A 148 15.99 -6.08 -15.51
C GLU A 148 15.20 -4.78 -15.43
N ARG A 149 15.77 -3.70 -15.94
CA ARG A 149 15.21 -2.37 -15.77
C ARG A 149 13.94 -2.19 -16.59
N CYS A 150 12.85 -1.78 -15.91
CA CYS A 150 11.55 -1.47 -16.53
C CYS A 150 10.91 -2.62 -17.30
N VAL A 151 11.25 -3.86 -16.96
CA VAL A 151 10.67 -5.08 -17.54
C VAL A 151 10.14 -5.98 -16.43
N GLY A 152 9.02 -6.65 -16.69
CA GLY A 152 8.49 -7.60 -15.73
C GLY A 152 7.20 -8.28 -16.19
N ILE A 153 6.70 -9.17 -15.34
CA ILE A 153 5.56 -10.03 -15.59
C ILE A 153 4.32 -9.50 -14.85
N ILE A 154 3.22 -9.31 -15.52
CA ILE A 154 1.95 -8.84 -14.93
C ILE A 154 1.40 -9.91 -13.98
N LYS A 155 1.20 -9.54 -12.71
CA LYS A 155 0.60 -10.39 -11.67
C LYS A 155 -0.85 -10.06 -11.39
N TYR A 156 -1.16 -8.76 -11.34
CA TYR A 156 -2.53 -8.28 -11.17
C TYR A 156 -2.84 -7.24 -12.24
N THR A 157 -4.04 -7.31 -12.81
CA THR A 157 -4.49 -6.46 -13.91
C THR A 157 -5.97 -6.13 -13.77
N ASP A 158 -6.36 -4.97 -14.25
CA ASP A 158 -7.75 -4.52 -14.38
C ASP A 158 -8.48 -5.13 -15.60
N GLY A 159 -7.81 -6.01 -16.33
CA GLY A 159 -8.37 -6.67 -17.53
C GLY A 159 -7.92 -6.08 -18.86
N LYS A 160 -7.21 -4.95 -18.89
CA LYS A 160 -6.65 -4.38 -20.15
C LYS A 160 -5.47 -5.16 -20.69
N PHE A 161 -4.76 -5.85 -19.82
CA PHE A 161 -3.65 -6.73 -20.15
C PHE A 161 -3.96 -8.11 -19.59
N ASN A 162 -3.34 -9.16 -20.14
CA ASN A 162 -3.51 -10.49 -19.60
C ASN A 162 -2.52 -10.71 -18.44
N LYS A 163 -2.97 -11.51 -17.48
CA LYS A 163 -2.08 -11.99 -16.42
C LYS A 163 -0.96 -12.83 -17.01
N ASN A 164 0.24 -12.69 -16.47
CA ASN A 164 1.48 -13.33 -16.91
C ASN A 164 2.03 -12.86 -18.27
N GLU A 165 1.55 -11.77 -18.84
CA GLU A 165 2.23 -11.12 -19.97
C GLU A 165 3.55 -10.50 -19.50
N LEU A 166 4.60 -10.64 -20.34
CA LEU A 166 5.88 -9.96 -20.18
C LEU A 166 5.78 -8.58 -20.82
N VAL A 167 6.04 -7.54 -20.04
CA VAL A 167 5.84 -6.15 -20.46
C VAL A 167 7.01 -5.25 -20.11
N GLY A 168 7.21 -4.23 -20.93
CA GLY A 168 8.08 -3.11 -20.65
C GLY A 168 7.27 -1.86 -20.33
N PHE A 169 7.75 -1.06 -19.39
CA PHE A 169 7.10 0.17 -18.95
C PHE A 169 8.06 1.35 -18.90
N THR A 170 7.52 2.56 -18.97
CA THR A 170 8.29 3.78 -18.93
C THR A 170 9.08 3.92 -17.63
N PRO A 171 10.38 4.29 -17.68
CA PRO A 171 11.19 4.52 -16.48
C PRO A 171 10.55 5.53 -15.53
N PHE A 172 10.71 5.30 -14.23
CA PHE A 172 10.16 6.12 -13.13
C PHE A 172 8.62 6.18 -13.07
N SER A 173 7.93 5.27 -13.75
CA SER A 173 6.47 5.12 -13.64
C SER A 173 6.04 4.07 -12.62
N GLU A 174 7.00 3.30 -12.15
CA GLU A 174 6.83 2.24 -11.16
C GLU A 174 6.73 2.79 -9.73
N TYR A 175 5.89 2.15 -8.93
CA TYR A 175 5.79 2.41 -7.50
C TYR A 175 5.79 1.09 -6.74
N GLU A 176 6.79 0.89 -5.89
CA GLU A 176 7.06 -0.37 -5.23
C GLU A 176 6.04 -0.73 -4.15
N PHE A 177 5.64 -1.99 -4.13
CA PHE A 177 4.86 -2.63 -3.07
C PHE A 177 5.42 -4.01 -2.73
N ILE A 178 5.29 -4.41 -1.47
CA ILE A 178 5.47 -5.79 -1.05
C ILE A 178 4.08 -6.38 -0.80
N ILE A 179 3.74 -7.43 -1.53
CA ILE A 179 2.44 -8.08 -1.45
C ILE A 179 2.65 -9.58 -1.29
N ASN A 180 2.23 -10.14 -0.16
CA ASN A 180 2.43 -11.55 0.17
C ASN A 180 3.90 -12.01 0.04
N GLY A 181 4.85 -11.21 0.54
CA GLY A 181 6.28 -11.51 0.46
C GLY A 181 6.90 -11.37 -0.94
N LYS A 182 6.18 -10.80 -1.90
CA LYS A 182 6.68 -10.54 -3.26
C LYS A 182 6.78 -9.05 -3.52
N ARG A 183 7.90 -8.64 -4.09
CA ARG A 183 8.11 -7.28 -4.58
C ARG A 183 7.40 -7.09 -5.91
N LEU A 184 6.48 -6.15 -5.96
CA LEU A 184 5.70 -5.81 -7.13
C LEU A 184 5.77 -4.31 -7.40
N TYR A 185 5.71 -3.93 -8.66
CA TYR A 185 5.58 -2.55 -9.09
C TYR A 185 4.15 -2.25 -9.51
N ARG A 186 3.49 -1.28 -8.87
CA ARG A 186 2.29 -0.68 -9.42
C ARG A 186 2.67 0.22 -10.59
N VAL A 187 2.12 -0.04 -11.75
CA VAL A 187 2.30 0.75 -12.97
C VAL A 187 0.93 1.15 -13.50
N MET A 188 0.78 2.42 -13.91
CA MET A 188 -0.43 2.81 -14.64
C MET A 188 -0.43 2.17 -16.03
N ASN A 189 -1.56 1.68 -16.50
CA ASN A 189 -1.70 1.02 -17.81
C ASN A 189 -1.14 1.84 -18.98
N LYS A 190 -1.30 3.17 -18.93
CA LYS A 190 -0.77 4.08 -19.97
C LYS A 190 0.75 4.13 -20.05
N PHE A 191 1.46 3.65 -19.03
CA PHE A 191 2.92 3.59 -19.02
C PHE A 191 3.47 2.22 -19.40
N ILE A 192 2.61 1.24 -19.63
CA ILE A 192 3.00 -0.02 -20.25
C ILE A 192 3.09 0.21 -21.74
N THR A 193 4.31 0.19 -22.28
CA THR A 193 4.60 0.66 -23.65
C THR A 193 5.02 -0.47 -24.58
N ILE A 194 5.51 -1.57 -24.04
CA ILE A 194 6.04 -2.70 -24.82
C ILE A 194 5.42 -4.00 -24.30
N LYS A 195 5.06 -4.89 -25.21
CA LYS A 195 4.79 -6.29 -24.94
C LYS A 195 5.91 -7.12 -25.53
N TYR A 196 6.47 -8.01 -24.74
CA TYR A 196 7.48 -8.94 -25.20
C TYR A 196 6.86 -10.32 -25.40
N GLU A 197 7.39 -11.06 -26.37
CA GLU A 197 7.12 -12.49 -26.46
C GLU A 197 7.86 -13.22 -25.34
N TYR A 198 7.13 -14.02 -24.58
CA TYR A 198 7.69 -14.82 -23.49
C TYR A 198 8.54 -15.95 -24.07
N GLN A 199 9.83 -15.98 -23.76
CA GLN A 199 10.77 -16.97 -24.29
C GLN A 199 10.85 -18.24 -23.42
N GLY A 200 10.17 -18.25 -22.27
CA GLY A 200 10.11 -19.39 -21.37
C GLY A 200 11.26 -19.53 -20.38
N ASN A 201 12.19 -18.58 -20.40
CA ASN A 201 13.38 -18.56 -19.55
C ASN A 201 13.49 -17.29 -18.68
N GLU A 202 12.42 -16.49 -18.64
CA GLU A 202 12.31 -15.32 -17.77
C GLU A 202 12.09 -15.75 -16.32
N GLU A 203 13.06 -15.48 -15.46
CA GLU A 203 12.95 -15.73 -14.03
C GLU A 203 12.44 -14.52 -13.27
N GLU A 204 11.43 -14.72 -12.44
CA GLU A 204 10.93 -13.68 -11.54
C GLU A 204 12.04 -13.25 -10.56
N TYR A 205 12.22 -11.94 -10.41
CA TYR A 205 13.09 -11.37 -9.40
C TYR A 205 12.31 -11.05 -8.13
N ASN A 206 12.77 -11.60 -7.02
CA ASN A 206 12.23 -11.26 -5.70
C ASN A 206 13.39 -11.19 -4.70
N PRO A 207 13.79 -10.00 -4.26
CA PRO A 207 14.92 -9.84 -3.35
C PRO A 207 14.63 -10.48 -1.99
N SER A 208 15.66 -11.01 -1.33
CA SER A 208 15.51 -11.74 -0.06
C SER A 208 14.84 -10.92 1.06
N TRP A 209 15.08 -9.62 1.10
CA TRP A 209 14.45 -8.73 2.09
C TRP A 209 12.93 -8.60 1.90
N ALA A 210 12.39 -8.79 0.68
CA ALA A 210 10.95 -8.76 0.42
C ALA A 210 10.23 -10.01 0.94
N GLN A 211 10.95 -11.14 1.08
CA GLN A 211 10.38 -12.41 1.53
C GLN A 211 10.13 -12.44 3.05
N SER A 212 10.82 -11.58 3.79
CA SER A 212 10.74 -11.49 5.25
C SER A 212 9.79 -10.40 5.76
N SER A 213 9.00 -9.80 4.84
CA SER A 213 8.10 -8.67 5.13
C SER A 213 6.65 -9.13 5.29
#